data_e3e4b7fa49d89d8893e989c8ac29eb0e
#
_entry.id   e3e4b7fa49d89d8893e989c8ac29eb0e
#
_cell.length_a   1.000
_cell.length_b   1.000
_cell.length_c   1.000
_cell.angle_alpha   90.00
_cell.angle_beta   90.00
_cell.angle_gamma   90.00
#
_symmetry.space_group_name_H-M   'P 1'
#
loop_
_entity.id
_entity.type
_entity.pdbx_description
1 polymer ?
#
loop_
_entity_poly.entity_id
_entity_poly.type
_entity_poly.pdbx_seq_one_letter_code
_entity_poly.pdbx_strand_id
1 'polypeptide(L)'
;MAPGHLRKPPQAPPVFTATAQSIVDDAKQLIASSRKIQDDVVSKATSDSASFASVLKPLSQDENVMALQSHILCFYQAVSTEQQLRDASCKAEEIMDEFFIETAMREDIFQLVDAALKKNEQLDPESRRLLEKEHKDYIRNGLGLPAGPSRDRFKEIKKRLSQIGIEFSKNLNEENGGIWFSRAELDGVPEDVLAGLKTGEGENEGKLWLTFKYPDLFPTMKYAKNPEVRKQVMIANENKCNQNVPLFREAVVLRDEAARLLGYPNHAAFRVEDKMAKTPETVNNFLGDLRSRLAAGGEKEIKSLQEVKKADLESRGESFDGRYYLWDHRFYDRLLLEKHYSLDQQQIAEYFPLQTTIEGMLKIFEELFGLEFVEITGEDRAQLAPSGKGSDIVWHEDVQIFSVWNDQGEGSGFVGYLYLDLFPREGKYGHAANFNLQPVRFFPCIPVHRTRTTLTDYLGLH
;
A
#
# COMPACT_ATOMS: atom_id res chain seq x y z
N MET A 1 18.86 -7.93 25.81
CA MET A 1 18.93 -9.33 25.30
C MET A 1 20.39 -9.73 25.15
N ALA A 2 20.78 -10.95 25.53
CA ALA A 2 22.11 -11.46 25.19
C ALA A 2 22.21 -11.53 23.66
N PRO A 3 23.39 -11.31 23.03
CA PRO A 3 23.55 -11.45 21.59
C PRO A 3 23.22 -12.90 21.24
N GLY A 4 22.02 -13.11 20.72
CA GLY A 4 21.59 -14.40 20.23
C GLY A 4 22.42 -14.76 19.01
N HIS A 5 22.91 -15.97 18.93
CA HIS A 5 23.53 -16.49 17.70
C HIS A 5 22.54 -16.29 16.56
N LEU A 6 23.01 -15.68 15.45
CA LEU A 6 22.24 -15.55 14.23
C LEU A 6 21.64 -16.91 13.86
N ARG A 7 20.32 -17.03 13.96
CA ARG A 7 19.62 -18.18 13.46
C ARG A 7 19.57 -18.05 11.94
N LYS A 8 20.33 -18.86 11.22
CA LYS A 8 20.47 -18.73 9.77
C LYS A 8 19.17 -19.10 9.06
N PRO A 9 18.50 -18.14 8.41
CA PRO A 9 17.30 -18.42 7.63
C PRO A 9 17.59 -19.38 6.47
N PRO A 10 16.67 -20.27 6.10
CA PRO A 10 16.82 -21.19 4.99
C PRO A 10 16.78 -20.50 3.62
N GLN A 11 16.26 -19.28 3.58
CA GLN A 11 16.15 -18.45 2.38
C GLN A 11 16.92 -17.15 2.60
N ALA A 12 17.70 -16.72 1.62
CA ALA A 12 18.32 -15.40 1.65
C ALA A 12 17.28 -14.29 1.53
N PRO A 13 17.47 -13.14 2.19
CA PRO A 13 16.62 -11.98 2.01
C PRO A 13 16.72 -11.45 0.57
N PRO A 14 15.70 -10.71 0.09
CA PRO A 14 15.80 -10.02 -1.20
C PRO A 14 16.93 -8.99 -1.20
N VAL A 15 17.48 -8.72 -2.39
CA VAL A 15 18.55 -7.74 -2.59
C VAL A 15 18.04 -6.49 -3.30
N PHE A 16 18.62 -5.34 -2.95
CA PHE A 16 18.23 -4.02 -3.45
C PHE A 16 19.41 -3.32 -4.13
N THR A 17 20.01 -3.99 -5.12
CA THR A 17 21.22 -3.54 -5.83
C THR A 17 20.93 -3.16 -7.29
N ALA A 18 19.65 -3.05 -7.66
CA ALA A 18 19.27 -2.76 -9.03
C ALA A 18 19.70 -1.34 -9.45
N THR A 19 20.08 -1.21 -10.71
CA THR A 19 20.28 0.07 -11.38
C THR A 19 19.04 0.42 -12.21
N ALA A 20 18.88 1.67 -12.60
CA ALA A 20 17.77 2.08 -13.47
C ALA A 20 17.69 1.24 -14.76
N GLN A 21 18.82 0.88 -15.34
CA GLN A 21 18.86 0.03 -16.53
C GLN A 21 18.48 -1.41 -16.21
N SER A 22 19.02 -2.00 -15.13
CA SER A 22 18.74 -3.40 -14.79
C SER A 22 17.27 -3.60 -14.41
N ILE A 23 16.61 -2.64 -13.74
CA ILE A 23 15.18 -2.71 -13.41
C ILE A 23 14.33 -2.97 -14.65
N VAL A 24 14.58 -2.21 -15.73
CA VAL A 24 13.81 -2.35 -16.97
C VAL A 24 14.17 -3.62 -17.74
N ASP A 25 15.46 -3.99 -17.76
CA ASP A 25 15.93 -5.18 -18.48
C ASP A 25 15.46 -6.46 -17.78
N ASP A 26 15.53 -6.51 -16.46
CA ASP A 26 15.04 -7.63 -15.65
C ASP A 26 13.52 -7.81 -15.81
N ALA A 27 12.75 -6.71 -15.83
CA ALA A 27 11.33 -6.76 -16.11
C ALA A 27 11.01 -7.37 -17.49
N LYS A 28 11.75 -6.98 -18.53
CA LYS A 28 11.61 -7.58 -19.88
C LYS A 28 11.99 -9.05 -19.91
N GLN A 29 13.03 -9.43 -19.17
CA GLN A 29 13.47 -10.82 -19.09
C GLN A 29 12.44 -11.70 -18.37
N LEU A 30 11.85 -11.21 -17.29
CA LEU A 30 10.76 -11.87 -16.60
C LEU A 30 9.55 -12.10 -17.52
N ILE A 31 9.15 -11.08 -18.25
CA ILE A 31 8.06 -11.16 -19.24
C ILE A 31 8.38 -12.21 -20.31
N ALA A 32 9.60 -12.20 -20.86
CA ALA A 32 10.00 -13.17 -21.87
C ALA A 32 9.98 -14.61 -21.35
N SER A 33 10.41 -14.82 -20.11
CA SER A 33 10.42 -16.12 -19.45
C SER A 33 9.00 -16.63 -19.19
N SER A 34 8.10 -15.77 -18.67
CA SER A 34 6.72 -16.10 -18.43
C SER A 34 5.97 -16.41 -19.73
N ARG A 35 6.16 -15.58 -20.77
CA ARG A 35 5.57 -15.82 -22.10
C ARG A 35 5.94 -17.19 -22.64
N LYS A 36 7.22 -17.60 -22.50
CA LYS A 36 7.68 -18.92 -22.91
C LYS A 36 6.95 -20.04 -22.16
N ILE A 37 6.78 -19.91 -20.84
CA ILE A 37 6.06 -20.92 -20.04
C ILE A 37 4.60 -21.03 -20.49
N GLN A 38 3.93 -19.90 -20.71
CA GLN A 38 2.57 -19.85 -21.20
C GLN A 38 2.43 -20.49 -22.59
N ASP A 39 3.35 -20.18 -23.52
CA ASP A 39 3.36 -20.78 -24.85
C ASP A 39 3.67 -22.29 -24.81
N ASP A 40 4.54 -22.71 -23.91
CA ASP A 40 4.82 -24.12 -23.64
C ASP A 40 3.58 -24.87 -23.15
N VAL A 41 2.79 -24.27 -22.26
CA VAL A 41 1.50 -24.85 -21.79
C VAL A 41 0.53 -25.03 -22.96
N VAL A 42 0.35 -23.99 -23.78
CA VAL A 42 -0.54 -24.02 -24.94
C VAL A 42 -0.08 -25.06 -25.98
N SER A 43 1.23 -25.19 -26.20
CA SER A 43 1.79 -26.13 -27.16
C SER A 43 1.64 -27.61 -26.75
N LYS A 44 1.61 -27.88 -25.43
CA LYS A 44 1.62 -29.25 -24.87
C LYS A 44 0.23 -29.76 -24.48
N ALA A 45 -0.73 -28.85 -24.22
CA ALA A 45 -2.08 -29.21 -23.81
C ALA A 45 -3.08 -29.00 -24.96
N THR A 46 -4.03 -29.92 -25.06
CA THR A 46 -5.25 -29.78 -25.90
C THR A 46 -6.46 -29.75 -24.99
N SER A 47 -7.61 -29.37 -25.50
CA SER A 47 -8.87 -29.44 -24.73
C SER A 47 -9.10 -30.82 -24.10
N ASP A 48 -8.71 -31.92 -24.80
CA ASP A 48 -8.87 -33.28 -24.30
C ASP A 48 -7.84 -33.63 -23.22
N SER A 49 -6.63 -33.08 -23.23
CA SER A 49 -5.57 -33.33 -22.26
C SER A 49 -5.50 -32.30 -21.14
N ALA A 50 -6.22 -31.17 -21.27
CA ALA A 50 -6.23 -30.09 -20.29
C ALA A 50 -6.66 -30.58 -18.89
N SER A 51 -5.94 -30.25 -17.86
CA SER A 51 -6.16 -30.59 -16.45
C SER A 51 -5.62 -29.54 -15.53
N PHE A 52 -5.95 -29.59 -14.25
CA PHE A 52 -5.31 -28.73 -13.26
C PHE A 52 -3.78 -28.88 -13.30
N ALA A 53 -3.29 -30.10 -13.37
CA ALA A 53 -1.85 -30.40 -13.35
C ALA A 53 -1.12 -29.92 -14.62
N SER A 54 -1.74 -30.03 -15.79
CA SER A 54 -1.10 -29.68 -17.07
C SER A 54 -1.24 -28.20 -17.46
N VAL A 55 -2.24 -27.48 -16.91
CA VAL A 55 -2.53 -26.08 -17.28
C VAL A 55 -2.36 -25.15 -16.10
N LEU A 56 -3.13 -25.33 -15.03
CA LEU A 56 -3.18 -24.37 -13.93
C LEU A 56 -1.90 -24.36 -13.10
N LYS A 57 -1.40 -25.53 -12.74
CA LYS A 57 -0.21 -25.66 -11.88
C LYS A 57 1.03 -24.99 -12.49
N PRO A 58 1.44 -25.19 -13.75
CA PRO A 58 2.57 -24.49 -14.32
C PRO A 58 2.37 -22.97 -14.44
N LEU A 59 1.14 -22.50 -14.76
CA LEU A 59 0.83 -21.08 -14.81
C LEU A 59 0.93 -20.42 -13.43
N SER A 60 0.36 -21.03 -12.39
CA SER A 60 0.44 -20.52 -11.02
C SER A 60 1.87 -20.53 -10.46
N GLN A 61 2.68 -21.53 -10.85
CA GLN A 61 4.09 -21.56 -10.47
C GLN A 61 4.88 -20.44 -11.14
N ASP A 62 4.60 -20.15 -12.40
CA ASP A 62 5.19 -19.03 -13.14
C ASP A 62 4.82 -17.69 -12.50
N GLU A 63 3.54 -17.49 -12.18
CA GLU A 63 3.06 -16.29 -11.51
C GLU A 63 3.77 -16.06 -10.16
N ASN A 64 3.91 -17.10 -9.36
CA ASN A 64 4.68 -17.02 -8.11
C ASN A 64 6.15 -16.65 -8.33
N VAL A 65 6.81 -17.21 -9.35
CA VAL A 65 8.19 -16.87 -9.69
C VAL A 65 8.30 -15.44 -10.17
N MET A 66 7.38 -14.99 -11.01
CA MET A 66 7.32 -13.59 -11.44
C MET A 66 7.13 -12.64 -10.25
N ALA A 67 6.23 -12.94 -9.33
CA ALA A 67 5.92 -12.09 -8.19
C ALA A 67 7.12 -11.90 -7.26
N LEU A 68 8.01 -12.92 -7.12
CA LEU A 68 9.23 -12.81 -6.32
C LEU A 68 10.17 -11.67 -6.75
N GLN A 69 10.18 -11.32 -8.01
CA GLN A 69 11.07 -10.30 -8.58
C GLN A 69 10.30 -9.02 -8.97
N SER A 70 9.13 -9.15 -9.58
CA SER A 70 8.34 -8.00 -10.03
C SER A 70 7.99 -7.06 -8.88
N HIS A 71 7.62 -7.59 -7.71
CA HIS A 71 7.33 -6.77 -6.54
C HIS A 71 8.54 -5.94 -6.12
N ILE A 72 9.75 -6.52 -6.16
CA ILE A 72 10.99 -5.78 -5.84
C ILE A 72 11.28 -4.71 -6.90
N LEU A 73 11.15 -5.03 -8.19
CA LEU A 73 11.40 -4.07 -9.27
C LEU A 73 10.42 -2.89 -9.23
N CYS A 74 9.16 -3.14 -8.91
CA CYS A 74 8.14 -2.09 -8.77
C CYS A 74 8.19 -1.35 -7.41
N PHE A 75 8.95 -1.82 -6.43
CA PHE A 75 9.03 -1.22 -5.11
C PHE A 75 9.90 0.04 -5.06
N TYR A 76 10.92 0.15 -5.90
CA TYR A 76 11.83 1.29 -5.90
C TYR A 76 11.12 2.63 -6.08
N GLN A 77 10.01 2.69 -6.82
CA GLN A 77 9.22 3.92 -6.98
C GLN A 77 8.66 4.47 -5.66
N ALA A 78 8.45 3.60 -4.67
CA ALA A 78 7.89 3.98 -3.39
C ALA A 78 8.94 4.32 -2.32
N VAL A 79 10.20 3.95 -2.51
CA VAL A 79 11.19 4.02 -1.44
C VAL A 79 12.54 4.62 -1.82
N SER A 80 12.90 4.67 -3.10
CA SER A 80 14.20 5.16 -3.52
C SER A 80 14.32 6.69 -3.41
N THR A 81 15.45 7.17 -2.91
CA THR A 81 15.82 8.59 -2.96
C THR A 81 16.26 9.04 -4.35
N GLU A 82 16.66 8.10 -5.22
CA GLU A 82 17.12 8.37 -6.56
C GLU A 82 15.96 8.44 -7.56
N GLN A 83 15.79 9.61 -8.20
CA GLN A 83 14.74 9.82 -9.20
C GLN A 83 14.81 8.80 -10.36
N GLN A 84 16.03 8.49 -10.84
CA GLN A 84 16.22 7.57 -11.95
C GLN A 84 15.74 6.15 -11.62
N LEU A 85 15.94 5.69 -10.37
CA LEU A 85 15.42 4.39 -9.93
C LEU A 85 13.90 4.40 -9.82
N ARG A 86 13.30 5.49 -9.33
CA ARG A 86 11.84 5.62 -9.28
C ARG A 86 11.22 5.61 -10.67
N ASP A 87 11.79 6.36 -11.62
CA ASP A 87 11.33 6.39 -13.01
C ASP A 87 11.45 5.04 -13.71
N ALA A 88 12.56 4.34 -13.50
CA ALA A 88 12.77 2.98 -14.03
C ALA A 88 11.78 1.97 -13.42
N SER A 89 11.48 2.10 -12.13
CA SER A 89 10.50 1.26 -11.42
C SER A 89 9.08 1.48 -11.97
N CYS A 90 8.66 2.74 -12.18
CA CYS A 90 7.39 3.05 -12.85
C CYS A 90 7.35 2.46 -14.26
N LYS A 91 8.47 2.54 -15.01
CA LYS A 91 8.53 1.96 -16.37
C LYS A 91 8.45 0.43 -16.34
N ALA A 92 9.07 -0.22 -15.37
CA ALA A 92 8.95 -1.66 -15.17
C ALA A 92 7.50 -2.07 -14.87
N GLU A 93 6.81 -1.32 -14.00
CA GLU A 93 5.39 -1.56 -13.70
C GLU A 93 4.52 -1.40 -14.96
N GLU A 94 4.73 -0.35 -15.74
CA GLU A 94 3.99 -0.12 -16.99
C GLU A 94 4.10 -1.30 -17.96
N ILE A 95 5.32 -1.79 -18.25
CA ILE A 95 5.51 -2.90 -19.18
C ILE A 95 5.01 -4.25 -18.63
N MET A 96 5.08 -4.46 -17.31
CA MET A 96 4.54 -5.65 -16.67
C MET A 96 3.01 -5.64 -16.66
N ASP A 97 2.38 -4.50 -16.36
CA ASP A 97 0.93 -4.35 -16.42
C ASP A 97 0.39 -4.58 -17.83
N GLU A 98 1.10 -4.07 -18.85
CA GLU A 98 0.75 -4.36 -20.25
C GLU A 98 0.77 -5.86 -20.53
N PHE A 99 1.81 -6.54 -20.07
CA PHE A 99 1.93 -7.98 -20.23
C PHE A 99 0.83 -8.73 -19.46
N PHE A 100 0.52 -8.38 -18.22
CA PHE A 100 -0.54 -8.99 -17.44
C PHE A 100 -1.92 -8.80 -18.08
N ILE A 101 -2.20 -7.63 -18.64
CA ILE A 101 -3.44 -7.37 -19.37
C ILE A 101 -3.50 -8.26 -20.64
N GLU A 102 -2.41 -8.41 -21.37
CA GLU A 102 -2.35 -9.29 -22.53
C GLU A 102 -2.56 -10.76 -22.15
N THR A 103 -1.91 -11.23 -21.11
CA THR A 103 -2.03 -12.59 -20.59
C THR A 103 -3.44 -12.90 -20.11
N ALA A 104 -4.06 -11.99 -19.36
CA ALA A 104 -5.43 -12.14 -18.87
C ALA A 104 -6.50 -12.18 -20.00
N MET A 105 -6.09 -11.83 -21.24
CA MET A 105 -6.94 -11.87 -22.43
C MET A 105 -6.46 -12.90 -23.48
N ARG A 106 -5.61 -13.84 -23.10
CA ARG A 106 -5.18 -14.96 -23.96
C ARG A 106 -6.30 -16.00 -24.10
N GLU A 107 -6.94 -15.99 -25.26
CA GLU A 107 -8.07 -16.90 -25.56
C GLU A 107 -7.63 -18.37 -25.62
N ASP A 108 -6.43 -18.66 -26.13
CA ASP A 108 -5.84 -19.99 -26.18
C ASP A 108 -5.67 -20.62 -24.78
N ILE A 109 -5.17 -19.86 -23.81
CA ILE A 109 -5.06 -20.30 -22.41
C ILE A 109 -6.46 -20.45 -21.79
N PHE A 110 -7.34 -19.49 -22.00
CA PHE A 110 -8.71 -19.57 -21.48
C PHE A 110 -9.45 -20.81 -21.93
N GLN A 111 -9.32 -21.22 -23.19
CA GLN A 111 -9.92 -22.45 -23.71
C GLN A 111 -9.42 -23.70 -22.97
N LEU A 112 -8.15 -23.75 -22.59
CA LEU A 112 -7.59 -24.85 -21.80
C LEU A 112 -8.09 -24.83 -20.35
N VAL A 113 -8.18 -23.64 -19.72
CA VAL A 113 -8.72 -23.48 -18.37
C VAL A 113 -10.20 -23.87 -18.32
N ASP A 114 -10.99 -23.45 -19.30
CA ASP A 114 -12.40 -23.81 -19.45
C ASP A 114 -12.59 -25.33 -19.66
N ALA A 115 -11.73 -25.94 -20.48
CA ALA A 115 -11.74 -27.38 -20.68
C ALA A 115 -11.38 -28.16 -19.40
N ALA A 116 -10.39 -27.69 -18.65
CA ALA A 116 -10.02 -28.27 -17.36
C ALA A 116 -11.15 -28.16 -16.33
N LEU A 117 -11.83 -27.01 -16.27
CA LEU A 117 -12.98 -26.81 -15.38
C LEU A 117 -14.15 -27.75 -15.72
N LYS A 118 -14.47 -27.89 -17.01
CA LYS A 118 -15.57 -28.76 -17.50
C LYS A 118 -15.34 -30.23 -17.21
N LYS A 119 -14.10 -30.70 -17.11
CA LYS A 119 -13.78 -32.09 -16.76
C LYS A 119 -14.17 -32.48 -15.34
N ASN A 120 -14.35 -31.49 -14.47
CA ASN A 120 -14.74 -31.68 -13.08
C ASN A 120 -13.87 -32.70 -12.33
N GLU A 121 -12.54 -32.59 -12.48
CA GLU A 121 -11.57 -33.44 -11.79
C GLU A 121 -11.76 -33.42 -10.27
N GLN A 122 -11.42 -34.56 -9.64
CA GLN A 122 -11.37 -34.63 -8.17
C GLN A 122 -10.11 -33.86 -7.68
N LEU A 123 -10.32 -32.64 -7.25
CA LEU A 123 -9.28 -31.73 -6.73
C LEU A 123 -9.51 -31.49 -5.25
N ASP A 124 -8.44 -31.17 -4.53
CA ASP A 124 -8.57 -30.61 -3.19
C ASP A 124 -9.28 -29.25 -3.23
N PRO A 125 -9.81 -28.74 -2.09
CA PRO A 125 -10.60 -27.51 -2.07
C PRO A 125 -9.84 -26.27 -2.56
N GLU A 126 -8.54 -26.18 -2.30
CA GLU A 126 -7.71 -25.03 -2.71
C GLU A 126 -7.49 -25.04 -4.22
N SER A 127 -7.08 -26.16 -4.79
CA SER A 127 -6.91 -26.35 -6.22
C SER A 127 -8.22 -26.12 -6.99
N ARG A 128 -9.36 -26.63 -6.47
CA ARG A 128 -10.67 -26.36 -7.05
C ARG A 128 -10.98 -24.86 -7.03
N ARG A 129 -10.77 -24.21 -5.91
CA ARG A 129 -11.03 -22.79 -5.75
C ARG A 129 -10.17 -21.95 -6.71
N LEU A 130 -8.89 -22.30 -6.87
CA LEU A 130 -7.99 -21.61 -7.81
C LEU A 130 -8.51 -21.73 -9.25
N LEU A 131 -8.82 -22.94 -9.70
CA LEU A 131 -9.35 -23.19 -11.06
C LEU A 131 -10.63 -22.38 -11.34
N GLU A 132 -11.57 -22.35 -10.38
CA GLU A 132 -12.81 -21.59 -10.52
C GLU A 132 -12.57 -20.08 -10.56
N LYS A 133 -11.64 -19.57 -9.75
CA LYS A 133 -11.27 -18.15 -9.76
C LYS A 133 -10.58 -17.75 -11.06
N GLU A 134 -9.59 -18.50 -11.49
CA GLU A 134 -8.87 -18.23 -12.74
C GLU A 134 -9.84 -18.22 -13.94
N HIS A 135 -10.71 -19.21 -14.06
CA HIS A 135 -11.73 -19.23 -15.10
C HIS A 135 -12.62 -17.97 -15.07
N LYS A 136 -13.09 -17.59 -13.88
CA LYS A 136 -13.92 -16.40 -13.70
C LYS A 136 -13.14 -15.12 -14.02
N ASP A 137 -11.87 -15.05 -13.66
CA ASP A 137 -11.03 -13.88 -13.90
C ASP A 137 -10.75 -13.68 -15.39
N TYR A 138 -10.55 -14.73 -16.18
CA TYR A 138 -10.50 -14.63 -17.65
C TYR A 138 -11.77 -14.02 -18.23
N ILE A 139 -12.95 -14.48 -17.80
CA ILE A 139 -14.24 -13.91 -18.24
C ILE A 139 -14.33 -12.43 -17.87
N ARG A 140 -13.99 -12.06 -16.64
CA ARG A 140 -14.05 -10.70 -16.12
C ARG A 140 -12.98 -9.77 -16.75
N ASN A 141 -11.92 -10.32 -17.28
CA ASN A 141 -10.90 -9.60 -18.03
C ASN A 141 -11.23 -9.46 -19.53
N GLY A 142 -12.45 -9.78 -19.95
CA GLY A 142 -12.97 -9.47 -21.27
C GLY A 142 -13.19 -10.68 -22.19
N LEU A 143 -12.75 -11.89 -21.79
CA LEU A 143 -12.99 -13.09 -22.61
C LEU A 143 -14.43 -13.59 -22.58
N GLY A 144 -15.26 -13.07 -21.68
CA GLY A 144 -16.72 -13.20 -21.77
C GLY A 144 -17.37 -12.38 -22.88
N LEU A 145 -16.64 -11.43 -23.47
CA LEU A 145 -17.10 -10.64 -24.61
C LEU A 145 -16.84 -11.37 -25.93
N PRO A 146 -17.73 -11.24 -26.93
CA PRO A 146 -17.45 -11.71 -28.28
C PRO A 146 -16.15 -11.08 -28.81
N ALA A 147 -15.38 -11.83 -29.60
CA ALA A 147 -14.22 -11.27 -30.29
C ALA A 147 -14.65 -10.12 -31.22
N GLY A 148 -13.87 -9.04 -31.24
CA GLY A 148 -14.14 -7.87 -32.05
C GLY A 148 -14.17 -6.55 -31.26
N PRO A 149 -14.83 -5.50 -31.79
CA PRO A 149 -14.65 -4.12 -31.32
C PRO A 149 -14.90 -3.90 -29.82
N SER A 150 -15.88 -4.60 -29.21
CA SER A 150 -16.16 -4.45 -27.77
C SER A 150 -15.05 -5.01 -26.90
N ARG A 151 -14.47 -6.17 -27.27
CA ARG A 151 -13.33 -6.77 -26.57
C ARG A 151 -12.07 -5.93 -26.75
N ASP A 152 -11.83 -5.44 -27.96
CA ASP A 152 -10.70 -4.56 -28.26
C ASP A 152 -10.79 -3.27 -27.45
N ARG A 153 -11.97 -2.65 -27.42
CA ARG A 153 -12.23 -1.45 -26.61
C ARG A 153 -12.02 -1.71 -25.11
N PHE A 154 -12.48 -2.86 -24.61
CA PHE A 154 -12.24 -3.21 -23.21
C PHE A 154 -10.74 -3.35 -22.89
N LYS A 155 -9.97 -3.95 -23.80
CA LYS A 155 -8.50 -4.05 -23.67
C LYS A 155 -7.82 -2.68 -23.65
N GLU A 156 -8.21 -1.77 -24.52
CA GLU A 156 -7.73 -0.38 -24.53
C GLU A 156 -8.01 0.32 -23.20
N ILE A 157 -9.25 0.21 -22.70
CA ILE A 157 -9.65 0.78 -21.41
C ILE A 157 -8.77 0.23 -20.27
N LYS A 158 -8.54 -1.07 -20.24
CA LYS A 158 -7.68 -1.70 -19.22
C LYS A 158 -6.26 -1.13 -19.23
N LYS A 159 -5.64 -1.04 -20.41
CA LYS A 159 -4.31 -0.45 -20.59
C LYS A 159 -4.28 1.02 -20.15
N ARG A 160 -5.28 1.80 -20.56
CA ARG A 160 -5.35 3.21 -20.19
C ARG A 160 -5.56 3.40 -18.68
N LEU A 161 -6.40 2.58 -18.05
CA LEU A 161 -6.61 2.62 -16.60
C LEU A 161 -5.34 2.27 -15.80
N SER A 162 -4.52 1.34 -16.28
CA SER A 162 -3.21 1.03 -15.68
C SER A 162 -2.28 2.24 -15.77
N GLN A 163 -2.12 2.84 -16.94
CA GLN A 163 -1.30 4.05 -17.16
C GLN A 163 -1.75 5.19 -16.24
N ILE A 164 -3.07 5.44 -16.16
CA ILE A 164 -3.62 6.47 -15.26
C ILE A 164 -3.24 6.15 -13.80
N GLY A 165 -3.33 4.90 -13.36
CA GLY A 165 -2.98 4.49 -12.00
C GLY A 165 -1.52 4.78 -11.66
N ILE A 166 -0.60 4.42 -12.56
CA ILE A 166 0.84 4.64 -12.40
C ILE A 166 1.15 6.14 -12.35
N GLU A 167 0.62 6.93 -13.31
CA GLU A 167 0.83 8.38 -13.37
C GLU A 167 0.26 9.08 -12.13
N PHE A 168 -0.95 8.69 -11.71
CA PHE A 168 -1.61 9.23 -10.53
C PHE A 168 -0.79 8.97 -9.25
N SER A 169 -0.31 7.75 -9.07
CA SER A 169 0.52 7.35 -7.93
C SER A 169 1.87 8.05 -7.94
N LYS A 170 2.51 8.15 -9.11
CA LYS A 170 3.77 8.89 -9.28
C LYS A 170 3.63 10.35 -8.84
N ASN A 171 2.58 11.03 -9.29
CA ASN A 171 2.34 12.43 -8.93
C ASN A 171 2.17 12.62 -7.40
N LEU A 172 1.55 11.66 -6.71
CA LEU A 172 1.42 11.68 -5.26
C LEU A 172 2.74 11.41 -4.53
N ASN A 173 3.53 10.46 -5.03
CA ASN A 173 4.81 10.09 -4.42
C ASN A 173 5.86 11.20 -4.53
N GLU A 174 5.84 11.93 -5.65
CA GLU A 174 6.79 13.02 -5.95
C GLU A 174 6.33 14.38 -5.44
N GLU A 175 5.18 14.45 -4.75
CA GLU A 175 4.67 15.68 -4.19
C GLU A 175 5.58 16.17 -3.05
N ASN A 176 6.15 17.39 -3.21
CA ASN A 176 7.08 18.01 -2.28
C ASN A 176 6.71 19.48 -1.99
N GLY A 177 5.45 19.84 -2.16
CA GLY A 177 4.93 21.18 -1.91
C GLY A 177 4.91 21.54 -0.42
N GLY A 178 4.75 22.81 -0.17
CA GLY A 178 4.67 23.38 1.17
C GLY A 178 4.42 24.87 1.12
N ILE A 179 4.51 25.52 2.28
CA ILE A 179 4.29 26.96 2.45
C ILE A 179 5.36 27.54 3.36
N TRP A 180 5.87 28.72 3.02
CA TRP A 180 6.76 29.49 3.87
C TRP A 180 5.98 30.28 4.92
N PHE A 181 6.27 30.05 6.20
CA PHE A 181 5.74 30.82 7.32
C PHE A 181 6.87 31.39 8.17
N SER A 182 6.66 32.57 8.73
CA SER A 182 7.50 33.06 9.80
C SER A 182 7.29 32.24 11.08
N ARG A 183 8.26 32.22 11.97
CA ARG A 183 8.13 31.57 13.28
C ARG A 183 6.98 32.16 14.10
N ALA A 184 6.71 33.46 13.96
CA ALA A 184 5.60 34.14 14.65
C ALA A 184 4.22 33.66 14.16
N GLU A 185 4.07 33.40 12.86
CA GLU A 185 2.83 32.83 12.31
C GLU A 185 2.59 31.39 12.83
N LEU A 186 3.66 30.62 13.05
CA LEU A 186 3.61 29.26 13.58
C LEU A 186 3.52 29.19 15.12
N ASP A 187 3.18 30.29 15.81
CA ASP A 187 3.03 30.29 17.26
C ASP A 187 2.11 29.13 17.74
N GLY A 188 2.59 28.40 18.72
CA GLY A 188 1.93 27.23 19.30
C GLY A 188 2.39 25.88 18.71
N VAL A 189 3.02 25.85 17.53
CA VAL A 189 3.60 24.60 16.96
C VAL A 189 4.80 24.17 17.82
N PRO A 190 4.94 22.89 18.19
CA PRO A 190 6.02 22.38 19.02
C PRO A 190 7.42 22.71 18.47
N GLU A 191 8.36 23.02 19.36
CA GLU A 191 9.70 23.47 18.98
C GLU A 191 10.52 22.41 18.26
N ASP A 192 10.36 21.14 18.59
CA ASP A 192 10.98 19.99 17.91
C ASP A 192 10.54 19.91 16.44
N VAL A 193 9.26 20.19 16.15
CA VAL A 193 8.75 20.28 14.78
C VAL A 193 9.37 21.46 14.04
N LEU A 194 9.37 22.67 14.67
CA LEU A 194 9.93 23.88 14.06
C LEU A 194 11.43 23.75 13.78
N ALA A 195 12.18 23.09 14.65
CA ALA A 195 13.62 22.85 14.49
C ALA A 195 13.93 21.90 13.31
N GLY A 196 13.00 21.01 12.94
CA GLY A 196 13.13 20.11 11.79
C GLY A 196 12.82 20.75 10.43
N LEU A 197 12.18 21.93 10.42
CA LEU A 197 11.80 22.59 9.17
C LEU A 197 12.98 23.27 8.49
N LYS A 198 13.00 23.21 7.15
CA LYS A 198 14.01 23.93 6.35
C LYS A 198 13.89 25.44 6.54
N THR A 199 15.01 26.08 6.86
CA THR A 199 15.11 27.54 6.97
C THR A 199 15.22 28.18 5.59
N GLY A 200 14.50 29.29 5.39
CA GLY A 200 14.52 30.07 4.16
C GLY A 200 15.76 30.94 4.01
N GLU A 201 16.11 31.21 2.76
CA GLU A 201 17.19 32.11 2.35
C GLU A 201 16.65 33.17 1.38
N GLY A 202 17.35 34.28 1.21
CA GLY A 202 16.96 35.33 0.28
C GLY A 202 15.60 35.94 0.61
N GLU A 203 14.63 35.85 -0.33
CA GLU A 203 13.27 36.39 -0.15
C GLU A 203 12.49 35.68 0.96
N ASN A 204 12.92 34.51 1.37
CA ASN A 204 12.32 33.72 2.44
C ASN A 204 13.17 33.73 3.72
N GLU A 205 14.14 34.65 3.85
CA GLU A 205 14.97 34.77 5.05
C GLU A 205 14.08 34.94 6.30
N GLY A 206 14.39 34.18 7.36
CA GLY A 206 13.62 34.16 8.60
C GLY A 206 12.31 33.38 8.59
N LYS A 207 11.97 32.70 7.45
CA LYS A 207 10.82 31.80 7.35
C LYS A 207 11.24 30.35 7.42
N LEU A 208 10.27 29.50 7.73
CA LEU A 208 10.38 28.06 7.80
C LEU A 208 9.50 27.43 6.71
N TRP A 209 10.04 26.41 6.02
CA TRP A 209 9.31 25.68 4.99
C TRP A 209 8.48 24.56 5.60
N LEU A 210 7.20 24.75 5.68
CA LEU A 210 6.23 23.75 6.16
C LEU A 210 5.78 22.88 4.99
N THR A 211 6.12 21.60 5.01
CA THR A 211 5.70 20.65 3.98
C THR A 211 4.31 20.08 4.26
N PHE A 212 3.71 19.40 3.25
CA PHE A 212 2.45 18.66 3.43
C PHE A 212 2.67 17.22 3.90
N LYS A 213 3.89 16.87 4.32
CA LYS A 213 4.18 15.58 4.95
C LYS A 213 3.62 15.54 6.38
N TYR A 214 3.21 14.36 6.82
CA TYR A 214 2.52 14.17 8.10
C TYR A 214 3.25 14.72 9.33
N PRO A 215 4.59 14.59 9.45
CA PRO A 215 5.32 15.14 10.58
C PRO A 215 5.21 16.66 10.73
N ASP A 216 5.05 17.39 9.63
CA ASP A 216 4.93 18.85 9.63
C ASP A 216 3.46 19.29 9.67
N LEU A 217 2.63 18.66 8.81
CA LEU A 217 1.24 19.03 8.60
C LEU A 217 0.40 18.84 9.87
N PHE A 218 0.45 17.66 10.49
CA PHE A 218 -0.46 17.35 11.58
C PHE A 218 -0.15 18.10 12.87
N PRO A 219 1.11 18.25 13.32
CA PRO A 219 1.40 19.13 14.44
C PRO A 219 0.98 20.57 14.19
N THR A 220 1.21 21.11 12.99
CA THR A 220 0.78 22.46 12.64
C THR A 220 -0.74 22.60 12.73
N MET A 221 -1.51 21.68 12.17
CA MET A 221 -2.97 21.71 12.25
C MET A 221 -3.50 21.52 13.68
N LYS A 222 -2.76 20.84 14.56
CA LYS A 222 -3.12 20.63 15.97
C LYS A 222 -2.76 21.80 16.88
N TYR A 223 -1.66 22.49 16.62
CA TYR A 223 -1.05 23.39 17.61
C TYR A 223 -0.97 24.84 17.16
N ALA A 224 -0.94 25.16 15.84
CA ALA A 224 -0.87 26.53 15.38
C ALA A 224 -2.08 27.34 15.88
N LYS A 225 -1.83 28.37 16.70
CA LYS A 225 -2.88 29.20 17.30
C LYS A 225 -3.59 30.07 16.26
N ASN A 226 -2.84 30.50 15.22
CA ASN A 226 -3.37 31.35 14.15
C ASN A 226 -4.30 30.56 13.23
N PRO A 227 -5.62 30.86 13.17
CA PRO A 227 -6.56 30.14 12.33
C PRO A 227 -6.31 30.33 10.83
N GLU A 228 -5.69 31.46 10.42
CA GLU A 228 -5.38 31.71 9.02
C GLU A 228 -4.25 30.79 8.53
N VAL A 229 -3.27 30.47 9.39
CA VAL A 229 -2.23 29.46 9.08
C VAL A 229 -2.87 28.09 8.87
N ARG A 230 -3.73 27.64 9.79
CA ARG A 230 -4.43 26.37 9.65
C ARG A 230 -5.25 26.30 8.35
N LYS A 231 -5.96 27.41 8.02
CA LYS A 231 -6.73 27.52 6.79
C LYS A 231 -5.87 27.44 5.55
N GLN A 232 -4.77 28.22 5.49
CA GLN A 232 -3.85 28.22 4.33
C GLN A 232 -3.23 26.84 4.13
N VAL A 233 -2.74 26.23 5.21
CA VAL A 233 -2.15 24.87 5.18
C VAL A 233 -3.16 23.85 4.70
N MET A 234 -4.39 23.86 5.22
CA MET A 234 -5.43 22.93 4.78
C MET A 234 -5.77 23.11 3.32
N ILE A 235 -6.06 24.35 2.88
CA ILE A 235 -6.43 24.62 1.50
C ILE A 235 -5.32 24.22 0.55
N ALA A 236 -4.07 24.52 0.86
CA ALA A 236 -2.95 24.16 0.02
C ALA A 236 -2.71 22.64 -0.02
N ASN A 237 -2.82 21.96 1.12
CA ASN A 237 -2.73 20.49 1.17
C ASN A 237 -3.84 19.81 0.38
N GLU A 238 -5.09 20.30 0.46
CA GLU A 238 -6.21 19.74 -0.30
C GLU A 238 -6.13 20.03 -1.82
N ASN A 239 -5.37 21.05 -2.20
CA ASN A 239 -5.13 21.40 -3.60
C ASN A 239 -3.80 20.90 -4.18
N LYS A 240 -3.05 20.11 -3.43
CA LYS A 240 -1.87 19.45 -3.97
C LYS A 240 -2.25 18.43 -5.06
N CYS A 241 -1.35 18.17 -5.99
CA CYS A 241 -1.55 17.20 -7.08
C CYS A 241 -2.80 17.47 -7.94
N ASN A 242 -3.13 18.73 -8.23
CA ASN A 242 -4.26 19.09 -9.09
C ASN A 242 -4.18 18.50 -10.50
N GLN A 243 -2.96 18.17 -10.98
CA GLN A 243 -2.74 17.41 -12.22
C GLN A 243 -3.43 16.03 -12.20
N ASN A 244 -3.75 15.49 -11.05
CA ASN A 244 -4.47 14.22 -10.91
C ASN A 244 -5.99 14.34 -11.13
N VAL A 245 -6.57 15.54 -11.09
CA VAL A 245 -8.01 15.73 -11.26
C VAL A 245 -8.52 15.24 -12.63
N PRO A 246 -7.90 15.60 -13.78
CA PRO A 246 -8.32 15.05 -15.06
C PRO A 246 -8.11 13.54 -15.16
N LEU A 247 -7.04 12.99 -14.59
CA LEU A 247 -6.78 11.55 -14.53
C LEU A 247 -7.86 10.80 -13.76
N PHE A 248 -8.25 11.34 -12.59
CA PHE A 248 -9.33 10.76 -11.79
C PHE A 248 -10.66 10.76 -12.55
N ARG A 249 -11.00 11.88 -13.20
CA ARG A 249 -12.22 11.98 -14.01
C ARG A 249 -12.22 10.95 -15.15
N GLU A 250 -11.12 10.84 -15.89
CA GLU A 250 -10.97 9.87 -16.96
C GLU A 250 -11.12 8.44 -16.44
N ALA A 251 -10.46 8.11 -15.30
CA ALA A 251 -10.55 6.80 -14.69
C ALA A 251 -12.00 6.42 -14.31
N VAL A 252 -12.78 7.36 -13.75
CA VAL A 252 -14.18 7.12 -13.37
C VAL A 252 -15.02 6.80 -14.61
N VAL A 253 -14.86 7.56 -15.70
CA VAL A 253 -15.60 7.35 -16.96
C VAL A 253 -15.23 6.00 -17.58
N LEU A 254 -13.94 5.71 -17.69
CA LEU A 254 -13.46 4.45 -18.27
C LEU A 254 -13.86 3.22 -17.45
N ARG A 255 -13.88 3.32 -16.13
CA ARG A 255 -14.34 2.25 -15.24
C ARG A 255 -15.82 1.93 -15.44
N ASP A 256 -16.66 2.96 -15.62
CA ASP A 256 -18.09 2.75 -15.92
C ASP A 256 -18.30 2.15 -17.31
N GLU A 257 -17.58 2.65 -18.33
CA GLU A 257 -17.62 2.10 -19.68
C GLU A 257 -17.21 0.61 -19.70
N ALA A 258 -16.10 0.25 -19.03
CA ALA A 258 -15.65 -1.14 -18.94
C ALA A 258 -16.70 -2.06 -18.27
N ALA A 259 -17.33 -1.59 -17.19
CA ALA A 259 -18.35 -2.36 -16.49
C ALA A 259 -19.58 -2.58 -17.39
N ARG A 260 -20.02 -1.57 -18.14
CA ARG A 260 -21.16 -1.69 -19.08
C ARG A 260 -20.85 -2.61 -20.25
N LEU A 261 -19.63 -2.57 -20.79
CA LEU A 261 -19.20 -3.53 -21.81
C LEU A 261 -19.36 -4.98 -21.32
N LEU A 262 -19.03 -5.24 -20.05
CA LEU A 262 -19.18 -6.57 -19.43
C LEU A 262 -20.64 -6.90 -19.01
N GLY A 263 -21.62 -6.01 -19.28
CA GLY A 263 -23.03 -6.23 -18.95
C GLY A 263 -23.45 -5.79 -17.54
N TYR A 264 -22.58 -5.15 -16.78
CA TYR A 264 -22.92 -4.61 -15.44
C TYR A 264 -23.57 -3.21 -15.55
N PRO A 265 -24.49 -2.87 -14.65
CA PRO A 265 -25.16 -1.56 -14.66
C PRO A 265 -24.21 -0.40 -14.32
N ASN A 266 -23.12 -0.67 -13.61
CA ASN A 266 -22.09 0.32 -13.24
C ASN A 266 -20.85 -0.38 -12.66
N HIS A 267 -19.77 0.39 -12.45
CA HIS A 267 -18.50 -0.12 -11.90
C HIS A 267 -18.65 -0.71 -10.49
N ALA A 268 -19.49 -0.12 -9.63
CA ALA A 268 -19.68 -0.63 -8.27
C ALA A 268 -20.27 -2.05 -8.30
N ALA A 269 -21.30 -2.32 -9.11
CA ALA A 269 -21.87 -3.65 -9.27
C ALA A 269 -20.81 -4.66 -9.74
N PHE A 270 -20.00 -4.29 -10.74
CA PHE A 270 -18.89 -5.12 -11.21
C PHE A 270 -17.88 -5.45 -10.11
N ARG A 271 -17.52 -4.46 -9.27
CA ARG A 271 -16.47 -4.64 -8.25
C ARG A 271 -16.93 -5.41 -7.02
N VAL A 272 -18.20 -5.25 -6.59
CA VAL A 272 -18.68 -5.86 -5.34
C VAL A 272 -19.25 -7.26 -5.52
N GLU A 273 -19.48 -7.74 -6.75
CA GLU A 273 -20.03 -9.06 -7.05
C GLU A 273 -19.29 -10.19 -6.31
N ASP A 274 -17.96 -10.13 -6.26
CA ASP A 274 -17.09 -11.10 -5.61
C ASP A 274 -16.77 -10.78 -4.15
N LYS A 275 -17.27 -9.66 -3.65
CA LYS A 275 -17.06 -9.22 -2.27
C LYS A 275 -18.19 -9.73 -1.36
N MET A 276 -18.00 -9.64 -0.05
CA MET A 276 -18.98 -10.07 0.94
C MET A 276 -20.33 -9.36 0.78
N ALA A 277 -20.33 -8.10 0.38
CA ALA A 277 -21.55 -7.31 0.19
C ALA A 277 -22.39 -7.72 -1.03
N LYS A 278 -21.79 -8.33 -2.06
CA LYS A 278 -22.42 -8.82 -3.30
C LYS A 278 -23.06 -7.76 -4.19
N THR A 279 -23.77 -6.78 -3.63
CA THR A 279 -24.48 -5.74 -4.40
C THR A 279 -24.22 -4.32 -3.86
N PRO A 280 -24.28 -3.29 -4.71
CA PRO A 280 -24.23 -1.90 -4.27
C PRO A 280 -25.31 -1.52 -3.27
N GLU A 281 -26.51 -2.12 -3.38
CA GLU A 281 -27.64 -1.91 -2.45
C GLU A 281 -27.29 -2.36 -1.04
N THR A 282 -26.61 -3.51 -0.88
CA THR A 282 -26.15 -3.97 0.43
C THR A 282 -25.19 -2.97 1.06
N VAL A 283 -24.24 -2.43 0.26
CA VAL A 283 -23.31 -1.39 0.73
C VAL A 283 -24.06 -0.13 1.13
N ASN A 284 -24.97 0.36 0.27
CA ASN A 284 -25.72 1.59 0.51
C ASN A 284 -26.62 1.47 1.75
N ASN A 285 -27.27 0.33 1.96
CA ASN A 285 -28.11 0.09 3.12
C ASN A 285 -27.29 0.09 4.41
N PHE A 286 -26.13 -0.58 4.41
CA PHE A 286 -25.21 -0.59 5.54
C PHE A 286 -24.71 0.83 5.89
N LEU A 287 -24.23 1.57 4.88
CA LEU A 287 -23.73 2.94 5.07
C LEU A 287 -24.86 3.91 5.47
N GLY A 288 -26.06 3.74 4.91
CA GLY A 288 -27.24 4.53 5.25
C GLY A 288 -27.69 4.32 6.70
N ASP A 289 -27.74 3.08 7.17
CA ASP A 289 -28.05 2.75 8.57
C ASP A 289 -26.99 3.34 9.52
N LEU A 290 -25.71 3.14 9.21
CA LEU A 290 -24.58 3.68 9.98
C LEU A 290 -24.67 5.21 10.08
N ARG A 291 -24.86 5.91 8.95
CA ARG A 291 -25.03 7.36 8.90
C ARG A 291 -26.19 7.84 9.78
N SER A 292 -27.32 7.15 9.71
CA SER A 292 -28.51 7.53 10.47
C SER A 292 -28.27 7.39 11.98
N ARG A 293 -27.58 6.33 12.41
CA ARG A 293 -27.25 6.09 13.84
C ARG A 293 -26.21 7.09 14.38
N LEU A 294 -25.26 7.51 13.54
CA LEU A 294 -24.19 8.43 13.94
C LEU A 294 -24.60 9.92 13.89
N ALA A 295 -25.65 10.29 13.16
CA ALA A 295 -26.00 11.69 12.90
C ALA A 295 -26.17 12.50 14.19
N ALA A 296 -26.96 12.02 15.14
CA ALA A 296 -27.23 12.74 16.39
C ALA A 296 -25.97 12.87 17.28
N GLY A 297 -25.10 11.85 17.29
CA GLY A 297 -23.80 11.88 17.96
C GLY A 297 -22.89 12.95 17.36
N GLY A 298 -22.75 12.94 16.04
CA GLY A 298 -21.92 13.90 15.33
C GLY A 298 -22.39 15.36 15.50
N GLU A 299 -23.69 15.61 15.49
CA GLU A 299 -24.25 16.95 15.79
C GLU A 299 -23.89 17.42 17.22
N LYS A 300 -23.94 16.51 18.19
CA LYS A 300 -23.57 16.82 19.58
C LYS A 300 -22.07 17.14 19.68
N GLU A 301 -21.23 16.35 19.02
CA GLU A 301 -19.78 16.59 19.01
C GLU A 301 -19.41 17.92 18.35
N ILE A 302 -20.01 18.25 17.20
CA ILE A 302 -19.80 19.55 16.55
C ILE A 302 -20.21 20.71 17.45
N LYS A 303 -21.32 20.62 18.17
CA LYS A 303 -21.76 21.65 19.14
C LYS A 303 -20.74 21.81 20.27
N SER A 304 -20.23 20.72 20.83
CA SER A 304 -19.20 20.77 21.87
C SER A 304 -17.92 21.43 21.36
N LEU A 305 -17.49 21.12 20.13
CA LEU A 305 -16.32 21.74 19.51
C LEU A 305 -16.54 23.24 19.21
N GLN A 306 -17.75 23.64 18.81
CA GLN A 306 -18.12 25.06 18.65
C GLN A 306 -18.06 25.83 19.97
N GLU A 307 -18.52 25.23 21.08
CA GLU A 307 -18.43 25.82 22.42
C GLU A 307 -16.96 26.01 22.86
N VAL A 308 -16.09 25.03 22.60
CA VAL A 308 -14.65 25.14 22.87
C VAL A 308 -14.03 26.26 22.03
N LYS A 309 -14.34 26.33 20.72
CA LYS A 309 -13.88 27.40 19.83
C LYS A 309 -14.32 28.77 20.32
N LYS A 310 -15.58 28.90 20.69
CA LYS A 310 -16.14 30.17 21.21
C LYS A 310 -15.39 30.61 22.45
N ALA A 311 -15.23 29.73 23.45
CA ALA A 311 -14.54 30.05 24.69
C ALA A 311 -13.07 30.42 24.46
N ASP A 312 -12.37 29.75 23.55
CA ASP A 312 -10.98 30.06 23.19
C ASP A 312 -10.86 31.46 22.53
N LEU A 313 -11.71 31.79 21.57
CA LEU A 313 -11.72 33.08 20.90
C LEU A 313 -12.04 34.22 21.89
N GLU A 314 -13.06 34.06 22.74
CA GLU A 314 -13.45 35.03 23.77
C GLU A 314 -12.30 35.26 24.77
N SER A 315 -11.55 34.23 25.16
CA SER A 315 -10.38 34.36 26.05
C SER A 315 -9.25 35.18 25.44
N ARG A 316 -9.16 35.24 24.12
CA ARG A 316 -8.21 36.03 23.35
C ARG A 316 -8.73 37.41 22.93
N GLY A 317 -9.96 37.76 23.31
CA GLY A 317 -10.63 39.00 22.92
C GLY A 317 -11.07 39.04 21.46
N GLU A 318 -11.22 37.88 20.84
CA GLU A 318 -11.67 37.71 19.45
C GLU A 318 -13.16 37.37 19.41
N SER A 319 -13.86 37.79 18.34
CA SER A 319 -15.31 37.49 18.17
C SER A 319 -15.52 36.12 17.51
N PHE A 320 -16.47 35.34 18.02
CA PHE A 320 -16.89 34.10 17.40
C PHE A 320 -17.96 34.36 16.31
N ASP A 321 -17.69 33.88 15.10
CA ASP A 321 -18.56 34.06 13.92
C ASP A 321 -19.76 33.07 13.83
N GLY A 322 -19.90 32.21 14.84
CA GLY A 322 -20.94 31.15 14.85
C GLY A 322 -20.64 29.95 13.97
N ARG A 323 -19.49 29.91 13.31
CA ARG A 323 -19.10 28.85 12.35
C ARG A 323 -18.00 27.95 12.88
N TYR A 324 -18.06 26.69 12.44
CA TYR A 324 -17.00 25.71 12.66
C TYR A 324 -16.45 25.24 11.32
N TYR A 325 -15.16 25.45 11.10
CA TYR A 325 -14.50 25.15 9.83
C TYR A 325 -13.67 23.87 9.95
N LEU A 326 -13.47 23.19 8.84
CA LEU A 326 -12.73 21.94 8.80
C LEU A 326 -11.26 22.11 9.24
N TRP A 327 -10.62 23.23 8.92
CA TRP A 327 -9.27 23.56 9.39
C TRP A 327 -9.17 23.81 10.90
N ASP A 328 -10.27 23.97 11.59
CA ASP A 328 -10.32 24.14 13.05
C ASP A 328 -10.34 22.80 13.79
N HIS A 329 -10.73 21.72 13.09
CA HIS A 329 -11.09 20.45 13.74
C HIS A 329 -9.96 19.89 14.61
N ARG A 330 -8.74 19.70 14.05
CA ARG A 330 -7.63 19.12 14.81
C ARG A 330 -7.18 19.98 16.00
N PHE A 331 -7.31 21.29 15.87
CA PHE A 331 -6.95 22.23 16.92
C PHE A 331 -7.93 22.18 18.08
N TYR A 332 -9.23 22.31 17.81
CA TYR A 332 -10.24 22.31 18.87
C TYR A 332 -10.55 20.92 19.42
N ASP A 333 -10.38 19.87 18.66
CA ASP A 333 -10.42 18.49 19.14
C ASP A 333 -9.34 18.26 20.21
N ARG A 334 -8.10 18.69 19.95
CA ARG A 334 -7.04 18.65 20.95
C ARG A 334 -7.41 19.43 22.22
N LEU A 335 -7.89 20.66 22.08
CA LEU A 335 -8.31 21.48 23.23
C LEU A 335 -9.46 20.85 24.02
N LEU A 336 -10.39 20.18 23.32
CA LEU A 336 -11.48 19.44 23.96
C LEU A 336 -10.93 18.30 24.81
N LEU A 337 -10.00 17.51 24.26
CA LEU A 337 -9.35 16.39 24.97
C LEU A 337 -8.56 16.88 26.19
N GLU A 338 -7.79 17.96 26.05
CA GLU A 338 -7.04 18.56 27.15
C GLU A 338 -7.99 19.05 28.27
N LYS A 339 -9.08 19.71 27.91
CA LYS A 339 -10.05 20.26 28.86
C LYS A 339 -10.86 19.19 29.60
N HIS A 340 -11.30 18.14 28.89
CA HIS A 340 -12.20 17.14 29.44
C HIS A 340 -11.47 15.97 30.12
N TYR A 341 -10.28 15.62 29.62
CA TYR A 341 -9.55 14.43 30.05
C TYR A 341 -8.18 14.74 30.64
N SER A 342 -7.76 16.02 30.66
CA SER A 342 -6.42 16.46 31.07
C SER A 342 -5.30 15.68 30.35
N LEU A 343 -5.55 15.33 29.07
CA LEU A 343 -4.62 14.58 28.25
C LEU A 343 -3.68 15.54 27.53
N ASP A 344 -2.40 15.45 27.87
CA ASP A 344 -1.32 16.09 27.13
C ASP A 344 -0.65 15.05 26.22
N GLN A 345 -0.90 15.16 24.91
CA GLN A 345 -0.35 14.21 23.94
C GLN A 345 1.18 14.26 23.85
N GLN A 346 1.80 15.40 24.13
CA GLN A 346 3.26 15.52 24.14
C GLN A 346 3.86 14.77 25.32
N GLN A 347 3.28 14.92 26.51
CA GLN A 347 3.70 14.15 27.69
C GLN A 347 3.47 12.64 27.49
N ILE A 348 2.37 12.25 26.87
CA ILE A 348 2.11 10.84 26.53
C ILE A 348 3.17 10.32 25.57
N ALA A 349 3.55 11.07 24.55
CA ALA A 349 4.55 10.66 23.58
C ALA A 349 5.92 10.36 24.20
N GLU A 350 6.29 11.02 25.31
CA GLU A 350 7.53 10.74 26.05
C GLU A 350 7.61 9.30 26.59
N TYR A 351 6.46 8.67 26.84
CA TYR A 351 6.38 7.28 27.30
C TYR A 351 6.47 6.23 26.18
N PHE A 352 6.48 6.69 24.90
CA PHE A 352 6.52 5.84 23.72
C PHE A 352 7.71 6.15 22.80
N PRO A 353 8.96 6.05 23.29
CA PRO A 353 10.11 6.14 22.40
C PRO A 353 9.98 5.09 21.28
N LEU A 354 10.32 5.48 20.05
CA LEU A 354 10.07 4.66 18.86
C LEU A 354 10.62 3.23 19.00
N GLN A 355 11.89 3.09 19.39
CA GLN A 355 12.53 1.78 19.49
C GLN A 355 11.88 0.89 20.57
N THR A 356 11.61 1.44 21.76
CA THR A 356 10.92 0.72 22.85
C THR A 356 9.51 0.30 22.44
N THR A 357 8.82 1.15 21.67
CA THR A 357 7.48 0.85 21.16
C THR A 357 7.51 -0.28 20.13
N ILE A 358 8.50 -0.30 19.23
CA ILE A 358 8.70 -1.40 18.28
C ILE A 358 8.95 -2.71 19.02
N GLU A 359 9.88 -2.72 19.97
CA GLU A 359 10.22 -3.91 20.75
C GLU A 359 8.99 -4.44 21.53
N GLY A 360 8.24 -3.53 22.16
CA GLY A 360 6.99 -3.87 22.87
C GLY A 360 5.91 -4.42 21.95
N MET A 361 5.75 -3.82 20.78
CA MET A 361 4.79 -4.29 19.76
C MET A 361 5.17 -5.69 19.27
N LEU A 362 6.42 -5.91 18.87
CA LEU A 362 6.89 -7.21 18.40
C LEU A 362 6.71 -8.28 19.47
N LYS A 363 7.01 -7.96 20.75
CA LYS A 363 6.80 -8.88 21.85
C LYS A 363 5.34 -9.28 22.05
N ILE A 364 4.40 -8.35 21.87
CA ILE A 364 2.96 -8.67 21.90
C ILE A 364 2.62 -9.65 20.76
N PHE A 365 3.16 -9.46 19.56
CA PHE A 365 2.96 -10.39 18.45
C PHE A 365 3.60 -11.75 18.69
N GLU A 366 4.77 -11.80 19.33
CA GLU A 366 5.40 -13.06 19.78
C GLU A 366 4.46 -13.85 20.69
N GLU A 367 3.92 -13.19 21.70
CA GLU A 367 3.03 -13.82 22.69
C GLU A 367 1.68 -14.26 22.09
N LEU A 368 1.10 -13.45 21.17
CA LEU A 368 -0.22 -13.74 20.60
C LEU A 368 -0.17 -14.80 19.49
N PHE A 369 0.89 -14.87 18.73
CA PHE A 369 0.97 -15.69 17.52
C PHE A 369 2.01 -16.80 17.56
N GLY A 370 2.72 -16.96 18.68
CA GLY A 370 3.78 -17.95 18.78
C GLY A 370 4.93 -17.67 17.81
N LEU A 371 5.33 -16.41 17.70
CA LEU A 371 6.40 -15.97 16.81
C LEU A 371 7.65 -15.58 17.59
N GLU A 372 8.77 -15.49 16.90
CA GLU A 372 10.04 -14.96 17.37
C GLU A 372 10.60 -14.01 16.31
N PHE A 373 10.86 -12.75 16.70
CA PHE A 373 11.46 -11.73 15.84
C PHE A 373 12.93 -11.53 16.19
N VAL A 374 13.83 -11.86 15.26
CA VAL A 374 15.26 -11.71 15.45
C VAL A 374 15.79 -10.61 14.54
N GLU A 375 16.21 -9.48 15.14
CA GLU A 375 16.77 -8.37 14.36
C GLU A 375 18.10 -8.77 13.72
N ILE A 376 18.28 -8.42 12.47
CA ILE A 376 19.47 -8.69 11.67
C ILE A 376 20.27 -7.40 11.56
N THR A 377 21.36 -7.30 12.29
CA THR A 377 22.20 -6.10 12.39
C THR A 377 23.65 -6.34 11.97
N GLY A 378 24.39 -5.29 11.68
CA GLY A 378 25.86 -5.30 11.52
C GLY A 378 26.41 -6.44 10.65
N GLU A 379 27.23 -7.30 11.26
CA GLU A 379 27.88 -8.43 10.59
C GLU A 379 26.89 -9.48 10.09
N ASP A 380 25.75 -9.65 10.76
CA ASP A 380 24.72 -10.61 10.38
C ASP A 380 24.10 -10.24 9.02
N ARG A 381 23.90 -8.93 8.74
CA ARG A 381 23.47 -8.47 7.41
C ARG A 381 24.48 -8.88 6.33
N ALA A 382 25.76 -8.73 6.58
CA ALA A 382 26.81 -9.10 5.65
C ALA A 382 26.86 -10.62 5.40
N GLN A 383 26.63 -11.44 6.43
CA GLN A 383 26.60 -12.91 6.31
C GLN A 383 25.39 -13.39 5.50
N LEU A 384 24.26 -12.69 5.56
CA LEU A 384 23.05 -13.06 4.84
C LEU A 384 22.99 -12.49 3.41
N ALA A 385 23.73 -11.42 3.15
CA ALA A 385 23.81 -10.82 1.82
C ALA A 385 24.61 -11.72 0.87
N PRO A 386 24.08 -12.10 -0.30
CA PRO A 386 24.82 -12.92 -1.26
C PRO A 386 26.16 -12.31 -1.72
N SER A 387 26.25 -10.98 -1.69
CA SER A 387 27.46 -10.21 -2.03
C SER A 387 28.46 -10.08 -0.88
N GLY A 388 28.07 -10.44 0.34
CA GLY A 388 28.83 -10.14 1.57
C GLY A 388 28.72 -8.69 2.05
N LYS A 389 27.89 -7.86 1.39
CA LYS A 389 27.64 -6.46 1.78
C LYS A 389 26.26 -6.32 2.40
N GLY A 390 26.20 -6.03 3.69
CA GLY A 390 24.95 -5.90 4.44
C GLY A 390 24.02 -4.78 3.96
N SER A 391 24.57 -3.77 3.25
CA SER A 391 23.77 -2.72 2.60
C SER A 391 22.92 -3.22 1.45
N ASP A 392 23.27 -4.35 0.84
CA ASP A 392 22.61 -4.84 -0.36
C ASP A 392 21.24 -5.50 -0.08
N ILE A 393 20.96 -5.84 1.18
CA ILE A 393 19.68 -6.44 1.60
C ILE A 393 18.68 -5.44 2.19
N VAL A 394 18.98 -4.14 2.13
CA VAL A 394 18.09 -3.04 2.49
C VAL A 394 18.19 -1.95 1.42
N TRP A 395 17.16 -1.12 1.27
CA TRP A 395 17.13 -0.01 0.30
C TRP A 395 17.53 1.34 0.89
N HIS A 396 17.69 1.41 2.22
CA HIS A 396 18.16 2.58 2.95
C HIS A 396 18.77 2.17 4.29
N GLU A 397 19.70 2.97 4.81
CA GLU A 397 20.40 2.68 6.07
C GLU A 397 19.49 2.64 7.29
N ASP A 398 18.43 3.44 7.32
CA ASP A 398 17.44 3.51 8.40
C ASP A 398 16.51 2.30 8.46
N VAL A 399 16.52 1.42 7.47
CA VAL A 399 15.64 0.26 7.42
C VAL A 399 16.08 -0.81 8.40
N GLN A 400 15.19 -1.18 9.32
CA GLN A 400 15.37 -2.34 10.20
C GLN A 400 14.88 -3.60 9.49
N ILE A 401 15.60 -4.70 9.65
CA ILE A 401 15.24 -6.02 9.11
C ILE A 401 15.22 -7.05 10.23
N PHE A 402 14.16 -7.86 10.24
CA PHE A 402 14.01 -8.97 11.18
C PHE A 402 13.79 -10.27 10.41
N SER A 403 14.40 -11.37 10.88
CA SER A 403 13.96 -12.71 10.52
C SER A 403 12.87 -13.14 11.48
N VAL A 404 11.77 -13.68 10.93
CA VAL A 404 10.59 -14.09 11.69
C VAL A 404 10.51 -15.61 11.68
N TRP A 405 10.30 -16.18 12.85
CA TRP A 405 10.26 -17.61 13.10
C TRP A 405 9.02 -17.99 13.89
N ASN A 406 8.52 -19.20 13.70
CA ASN A 406 7.66 -19.80 14.69
C ASN A 406 8.45 -20.08 15.98
N ASP A 407 7.84 -19.92 17.14
CA ASP A 407 8.45 -20.29 18.40
C ASP A 407 8.59 -21.83 18.53
N GLN A 408 9.09 -22.30 19.68
CA GLN A 408 9.26 -23.75 19.93
C GLN A 408 7.91 -24.47 19.97
N GLY A 409 6.85 -23.82 20.46
CA GLY A 409 5.50 -24.38 20.54
C GLY A 409 4.90 -24.62 19.17
N GLU A 410 5.18 -23.73 18.21
CA GLU A 410 4.70 -23.78 16.83
C GLU A 410 5.69 -24.47 15.84
N GLY A 411 6.73 -25.12 16.36
CA GLY A 411 7.64 -25.97 15.56
C GLY A 411 8.88 -25.29 15.02
N SER A 412 9.21 -24.11 15.49
CA SER A 412 10.46 -23.40 15.20
C SER A 412 10.79 -23.17 13.71
N GLY A 413 9.80 -23.17 12.83
CA GLY A 413 9.99 -22.96 11.38
C GLY A 413 10.26 -21.51 11.03
N PHE A 414 11.03 -21.27 9.94
CA PHE A 414 11.18 -19.92 9.38
C PHE A 414 9.89 -19.47 8.70
N VAL A 415 9.42 -18.24 9.03
CA VAL A 415 8.22 -17.63 8.47
C VAL A 415 8.54 -16.68 7.33
N GLY A 416 9.53 -15.78 7.53
CA GLY A 416 9.88 -14.79 6.53
C GLY A 416 10.75 -13.67 7.08
N TYR A 417 10.79 -12.56 6.34
CA TYR A 417 11.47 -11.33 6.75
C TYR A 417 10.47 -10.20 6.95
N LEU A 418 10.66 -9.42 8.02
CA LEU A 418 9.94 -8.18 8.25
C LEU A 418 10.92 -7.02 8.09
N TYR A 419 10.53 -6.04 7.28
CA TYR A 419 11.24 -4.77 7.12
C TYR A 419 10.43 -3.63 7.73
N LEU A 420 11.06 -2.82 8.55
CA LEU A 420 10.48 -1.60 9.11
C LEU A 420 11.23 -0.38 8.56
N ASP A 421 10.54 0.41 7.75
CA ASP A 421 11.02 1.64 7.17
C ASP A 421 10.16 2.81 7.68
N LEU A 422 10.52 3.39 8.82
CA LEU A 422 9.64 4.25 9.61
C LEU A 422 9.91 5.76 9.45
N PHE A 423 11.07 6.14 8.91
CA PHE A 423 11.45 7.55 8.79
C PHE A 423 11.04 8.14 7.44
N PRO A 424 10.50 9.37 7.43
CA PRO A 424 10.21 10.10 6.19
C PRO A 424 11.51 10.52 5.49
N ARG A 425 11.48 10.53 4.16
CA ARG A 425 12.56 11.08 3.34
C ARG A 425 12.04 11.50 1.98
N GLU A 426 12.85 12.24 1.23
CA GLU A 426 12.51 12.63 -0.14
C GLU A 426 12.37 11.39 -1.04
N GLY A 427 11.35 11.39 -1.90
CA GLY A 427 11.06 10.28 -2.83
C GLY A 427 10.39 9.06 -2.19
N LYS A 428 10.24 9.01 -0.88
CA LYS A 428 9.54 7.94 -0.19
C LYS A 428 8.03 8.18 -0.16
N TYR A 429 7.24 7.13 -0.34
CA TYR A 429 5.79 7.14 -0.19
C TYR A 429 5.34 7.80 1.12
N GLY A 430 4.40 8.73 1.01
CA GLY A 430 4.08 9.67 2.11
C GLY A 430 3.12 9.16 3.18
N HIS A 431 2.56 7.94 3.02
CA HIS A 431 1.62 7.34 3.97
C HIS A 431 2.20 6.10 4.65
N ALA A 432 1.61 5.69 5.77
CA ALA A 432 1.81 4.35 6.30
C ALA A 432 1.26 3.33 5.28
N ALA A 433 2.09 2.40 4.87
CA ALA A 433 1.74 1.36 3.91
C ALA A 433 2.48 0.07 4.23
N ASN A 434 1.86 -1.04 3.85
CA ASN A 434 2.48 -2.36 3.86
C ASN A 434 2.72 -2.80 2.41
N PHE A 435 3.94 -3.25 2.11
CA PHE A 435 4.33 -3.78 0.82
C PHE A 435 4.69 -5.25 0.95
N ASN A 436 4.01 -6.10 0.20
CA ASN A 436 4.41 -7.49 0.06
C ASN A 436 5.56 -7.58 -0.93
N LEU A 437 6.78 -7.76 -0.42
CA LEU A 437 7.99 -7.81 -1.26
C LEU A 437 8.13 -9.14 -2.00
N GLN A 438 7.73 -10.24 -1.37
CA GLN A 438 7.80 -11.58 -1.97
C GLN A 438 6.66 -12.45 -1.46
N PRO A 439 5.99 -13.23 -2.33
CA PRO A 439 5.00 -14.20 -1.89
C PRO A 439 5.64 -15.37 -1.15
N VAL A 440 4.85 -16.10 -0.39
CA VAL A 440 5.27 -17.35 0.25
C VAL A 440 5.71 -18.36 -0.79
N ARG A 441 6.89 -18.96 -0.62
CA ARG A 441 7.38 -20.08 -1.45
C ARG A 441 7.07 -21.42 -0.78
N PHE A 442 6.32 -22.27 -1.47
CA PHE A 442 6.26 -23.67 -1.10
C PHE A 442 7.48 -24.41 -1.70
N PHE A 443 8.39 -24.87 -0.84
CA PHE A 443 9.45 -25.79 -1.27
C PHE A 443 8.85 -27.20 -1.37
N PRO A 444 8.99 -27.91 -2.51
CA PRO A 444 8.37 -29.23 -2.69
C PRO A 444 8.94 -30.35 -1.80
N CYS A 445 9.92 -30.07 -0.97
CA CYS A 445 10.65 -31.08 -0.18
C CYS A 445 10.37 -31.09 1.32
N ILE A 446 9.46 -30.26 1.82
CA ILE A 446 9.06 -30.28 3.24
C ILE A 446 7.57 -30.59 3.27
N PRO A 447 7.11 -31.68 3.92
CA PRO A 447 5.69 -31.90 4.16
C PRO A 447 5.21 -30.77 5.07
N VAL A 448 4.53 -29.80 4.48
CA VAL A 448 3.96 -28.68 5.21
C VAL A 448 2.74 -29.18 5.96
N HIS A 449 2.90 -29.43 7.23
CA HIS A 449 1.77 -29.22 8.15
C HIS A 449 1.35 -27.75 7.95
N ARG A 450 0.11 -27.54 7.54
CA ARG A 450 -0.55 -26.26 7.29
C ARG A 450 -0.04 -25.18 8.24
N THR A 451 0.87 -24.33 7.81
CA THR A 451 1.13 -23.06 8.47
C THR A 451 0.59 -21.96 7.58
N ARG A 452 -0.42 -21.35 8.13
CA ARG A 452 -1.23 -20.26 7.65
C ARG A 452 -0.40 -19.05 7.20
N THR A 453 -0.91 -18.42 6.14
CA THR A 453 -1.01 -16.96 5.94
C THR A 453 0.23 -16.14 6.22
N THR A 454 0.64 -15.40 5.19
CA THR A 454 1.57 -14.28 5.25
C THR A 454 1.27 -13.36 6.43
N LEU A 455 2.30 -12.87 7.09
CA LEU A 455 2.23 -11.86 8.16
C LEU A 455 1.40 -10.62 7.74
N THR A 456 1.29 -10.37 6.44
CA THR A 456 0.46 -9.34 5.80
C THR A 456 -1.04 -9.45 6.10
N ASP A 457 -1.57 -10.66 6.29
CA ASP A 457 -2.99 -10.86 6.60
C ASP A 457 -3.31 -10.61 8.08
N TYR A 458 -2.30 -10.62 8.95
CA TYR A 458 -2.47 -10.39 10.39
C TYR A 458 -2.26 -8.95 10.84
N LEU A 459 -1.46 -8.19 10.12
CA LEU A 459 -1.15 -6.80 10.49
C LEU A 459 -2.09 -5.79 9.83
N GLY A 460 -3.32 -6.12 9.50
CA GLY A 460 -4.35 -5.27 8.89
C GLY A 460 -4.30 -3.79 9.27
N LEU A 461 -3.19 -3.13 8.95
CA LEU A 461 -2.99 -1.70 9.05
C LEU A 461 -3.47 -1.08 7.74
N HIS A 462 -4.78 -0.85 7.68
CA HIS A 462 -5.41 0.01 6.68
C HIS A 462 -5.37 1.48 7.12
#